data_0800b1e3b5fe327f348ab5a4b0e0b118
#
_entry.id   0800b1e3b5fe327f348ab5a4b0e0b118
#
_cell.length_a   1.000
_cell.length_b   1.000
_cell.length_c   1.000
_cell.angle_alpha   90.00
_cell.angle_beta   90.00
_cell.angle_gamma   90.00
#
_symmetry.space_group_name_H-M   'P 1'
#
loop_
_entity.id
_entity.type
_entity.pdbx_description
1 polymer ?
#
loop_
_entity_poly.entity_id
_entity_poly.type
_entity_poly.pdbx_seq_one_letter_code
_entity_poly.pdbx_strand_id
1 'polypeptide(L)'
;MIHILIVEDNPGISSVMQELLEMEGYQVTSAANGLEALELLNRATPDLVVSDIMMPKMDGFALLEAVRARPNGAGIPFLFLSARSEQAATSRARSLGADDYLFKPFAPEDLLVAVRAKLNRRRALQLLDTRLAHVQTVRMLANAVEARESYTRGHVERVQQYALQLARALGWDAEALLLCEFGALLHDVGKLTVPRSILNKRRPLTYMEWELLRRHPETGRQMLEGVDHLRGAIPYVLHHHERWNGTGYPGRLAGQDIPREGRLLAIVDAYDAMTTNRPYRLAMPVEQALDEIRKQSGIQFDPAMVEVFIQLQPLSPGALPVKLDDVPL
;
A
#
# COMPACT_ATOMS: atom_id res chain seq x y z
N MET A 1 14.45 -9.06 17.68
CA MET A 1 15.54 -9.98 17.25
C MET A 1 14.86 -11.08 16.45
N ILE A 2 15.40 -11.49 15.28
CA ILE A 2 14.81 -12.55 14.44
C ILE A 2 15.02 -13.90 15.10
N HIS A 3 13.95 -14.69 15.25
CA HIS A 3 13.96 -15.98 15.92
C HIS A 3 13.83 -17.12 14.90
N ILE A 4 14.77 -18.06 14.91
CA ILE A 4 14.84 -19.23 14.03
C ILE A 4 14.67 -20.50 14.87
N LEU A 5 13.78 -21.39 14.45
CA LEU A 5 13.63 -22.73 15.01
C LEU A 5 14.34 -23.73 14.10
N ILE A 6 15.35 -24.44 14.65
CA ILE A 6 16.03 -25.57 13.99
C ILE A 6 15.38 -26.85 14.49
N VAL A 7 15.10 -27.78 13.58
CA VAL A 7 14.57 -29.11 13.91
C VAL A 7 15.44 -30.14 13.19
N GLU A 8 16.32 -30.77 13.95
CA GLU A 8 17.35 -31.70 13.43
C GLU A 8 17.66 -32.74 14.49
N ASP A 9 17.55 -34.01 14.14
CA ASP A 9 17.76 -35.13 15.09
C ASP A 9 19.24 -35.44 15.33
N ASN A 10 20.13 -35.00 14.44
CA ASN A 10 21.57 -35.11 14.64
C ASN A 10 22.10 -33.93 15.48
N PRO A 11 22.53 -34.18 16.75
CA PRO A 11 22.95 -33.07 17.63
C PRO A 11 24.20 -32.32 17.11
N GLY A 12 25.08 -33.02 16.38
CA GLY A 12 26.27 -32.37 15.80
C GLY A 12 25.92 -31.37 14.71
N ILE A 13 24.98 -31.72 13.82
CA ILE A 13 24.51 -30.80 12.75
C ILE A 13 23.73 -29.68 13.37
N SER A 14 22.83 -29.96 14.31
CA SER A 14 22.04 -28.98 15.03
C SER A 14 22.91 -27.93 15.73
N SER A 15 23.97 -28.35 16.47
CA SER A 15 24.89 -27.45 17.16
C SER A 15 25.64 -26.51 16.18
N VAL A 16 26.17 -27.08 15.09
CA VAL A 16 26.89 -26.29 14.09
C VAL A 16 25.97 -25.23 13.43
N MET A 17 24.75 -25.62 13.08
CA MET A 17 23.77 -24.67 12.50
C MET A 17 23.39 -23.59 13.51
N GLN A 18 23.20 -23.95 14.77
CA GLN A 18 22.87 -23.01 15.84
C GLN A 18 24.00 -22.00 16.02
N GLU A 19 25.24 -22.44 16.20
CA GLU A 19 26.39 -21.53 16.34
C GLU A 19 26.53 -20.60 15.16
N LEU A 20 26.39 -21.13 13.95
CA LEU A 20 26.49 -20.33 12.72
C LEU A 20 25.42 -19.22 12.65
N LEU A 21 24.18 -19.54 12.98
CA LEU A 21 23.09 -18.57 12.93
C LEU A 21 23.15 -17.56 14.09
N GLU A 22 23.59 -17.98 15.27
CA GLU A 22 23.80 -17.08 16.42
C GLU A 22 24.94 -16.09 16.16
N MET A 23 26.02 -16.49 15.46
CA MET A 23 27.08 -15.58 15.02
C MET A 23 26.59 -14.50 14.08
N GLU A 24 25.56 -14.78 13.30
CA GLU A 24 24.87 -13.81 12.42
C GLU A 24 23.84 -12.93 13.17
N GLY A 25 23.72 -13.09 14.48
CA GLY A 25 22.85 -12.27 15.33
C GLY A 25 21.39 -12.74 15.38
N TYR A 26 21.09 -13.95 14.94
CA TYR A 26 19.77 -14.56 15.11
C TYR A 26 19.60 -15.15 16.51
N GLN A 27 18.38 -15.12 17.02
CA GLN A 27 18.00 -15.93 18.18
C GLN A 27 17.63 -17.33 17.69
N VAL A 28 18.25 -18.37 18.23
CA VAL A 28 18.03 -19.74 17.77
C VAL A 28 17.46 -20.60 18.90
N THR A 29 16.49 -21.43 18.56
CA THR A 29 16.06 -22.56 19.40
C THR A 29 16.12 -23.83 18.58
N SER A 30 16.45 -24.97 19.25
CA SER A 30 16.60 -26.26 18.59
C SER A 30 15.64 -27.29 19.19
N ALA A 31 15.17 -28.20 18.33
CA ALA A 31 14.37 -29.37 18.68
C ALA A 31 14.95 -30.58 17.97
N ALA A 32 14.92 -31.76 18.63
CA ALA A 32 15.43 -32.98 18.06
C ALA A 32 14.43 -33.76 17.20
N ASN A 33 13.18 -33.32 17.12
CA ASN A 33 12.11 -33.93 16.32
C ASN A 33 10.90 -32.99 16.23
N GLY A 34 9.94 -33.33 15.36
CA GLY A 34 8.75 -32.48 15.13
C GLY A 34 7.84 -32.31 16.34
N LEU A 35 7.76 -33.28 17.26
CA LEU A 35 6.96 -33.15 18.49
C LEU A 35 7.53 -32.09 19.43
N GLU A 36 8.84 -32.12 19.67
CA GLU A 36 9.53 -31.10 20.46
C GLU A 36 9.42 -29.70 19.81
N ALA A 37 9.51 -29.65 18.48
CA ALA A 37 9.30 -28.41 17.74
C ALA A 37 7.90 -27.85 17.97
N LEU A 38 6.84 -28.67 17.98
CA LEU A 38 5.47 -28.23 18.26
C LEU A 38 5.32 -27.69 19.69
N GLU A 39 6.00 -28.26 20.67
CA GLU A 39 6.01 -27.75 22.06
C GLU A 39 6.66 -26.36 22.12
N LEU A 40 7.76 -26.14 21.41
CA LEU A 40 8.42 -24.85 21.33
C LEU A 40 7.53 -23.82 20.62
N LEU A 41 6.87 -24.20 19.51
CA LEU A 41 5.92 -23.38 18.79
C LEU A 41 4.69 -22.97 19.61
N ASN A 42 4.35 -23.68 20.67
CA ASN A 42 3.30 -23.28 21.62
C ASN A 42 3.76 -22.13 22.53
N ARG A 43 5.05 -21.95 22.72
CA ARG A 43 5.63 -20.93 23.61
C ARG A 43 5.99 -19.66 22.84
N ALA A 44 6.50 -19.79 21.62
CA ALA A 44 6.92 -18.67 20.79
C ALA A 44 6.75 -19.01 19.30
N THR A 45 6.35 -18.01 18.49
CA THR A 45 6.26 -18.15 17.04
C THR A 45 7.60 -17.72 16.41
N PRO A 46 8.33 -18.62 15.72
CA PRO A 46 9.58 -18.25 15.06
C PRO A 46 9.33 -17.46 13.77
N ASP A 47 10.37 -16.76 13.34
CA ASP A 47 10.40 -16.07 12.05
C ASP A 47 10.72 -16.98 10.88
N LEU A 48 11.35 -18.12 11.14
CA LEU A 48 11.70 -19.16 10.17
C LEU A 48 11.80 -20.51 10.88
N VAL A 49 11.36 -21.57 10.24
CA VAL A 49 11.65 -22.97 10.65
C VAL A 49 12.62 -23.55 9.63
N VAL A 50 13.73 -24.13 10.13
CA VAL A 50 14.69 -24.94 9.36
C VAL A 50 14.57 -26.35 9.86
N SER A 51 14.10 -27.30 9.05
CA SER A 51 13.78 -28.65 9.51
C SER A 51 14.38 -29.71 8.60
N ASP A 52 14.99 -30.74 9.21
CA ASP A 52 15.22 -31.99 8.49
C ASP A 52 13.88 -32.63 8.10
N ILE A 53 13.88 -33.32 6.98
CA ILE A 53 12.72 -34.09 6.52
C ILE A 53 12.58 -35.37 7.33
N MET A 54 13.66 -36.13 7.48
CA MET A 54 13.65 -37.45 8.09
C MET A 54 14.08 -37.43 9.55
N MET A 55 13.11 -37.44 10.45
CA MET A 55 13.35 -37.41 11.90
C MET A 55 12.47 -38.43 12.61
N PRO A 56 12.93 -38.95 13.77
CA PRO A 56 12.13 -39.87 14.58
C PRO A 56 10.89 -39.15 15.18
N LYS A 57 9.91 -39.96 15.59
CA LYS A 57 8.64 -39.52 16.24
C LYS A 57 7.72 -38.73 15.32
N MET A 58 8.17 -37.65 14.75
CA MET A 58 7.42 -36.81 13.80
C MET A 58 8.40 -36.26 12.75
N ASP A 59 8.17 -36.59 11.48
CA ASP A 59 8.96 -36.12 10.36
C ASP A 59 8.71 -34.65 10.02
N GLY A 60 9.56 -34.07 9.17
CA GLY A 60 9.46 -32.67 8.80
C GLY A 60 8.17 -32.32 8.01
N PHE A 61 7.60 -33.28 7.27
CA PHE A 61 6.35 -33.07 6.55
C PHE A 61 5.16 -32.98 7.48
N ALA A 62 5.06 -33.93 8.44
CA ALA A 62 4.02 -33.89 9.46
C ALA A 62 4.14 -32.62 10.33
N LEU A 63 5.37 -32.19 10.62
CA LEU A 63 5.60 -30.91 11.29
C LEU A 63 5.09 -29.73 10.45
N LEU A 64 5.40 -29.66 9.15
CA LEU A 64 4.91 -28.59 8.27
C LEU A 64 3.38 -28.54 8.24
N GLU A 65 2.72 -29.70 8.06
CA GLU A 65 1.25 -29.78 8.08
C GLU A 65 0.69 -29.26 9.40
N ALA A 66 1.26 -29.66 10.53
CA ALA A 66 0.86 -29.18 11.85
C ALA A 66 1.09 -27.67 12.03
N VAL A 67 2.20 -27.13 11.51
CA VAL A 67 2.46 -25.69 11.50
C VAL A 67 1.44 -24.94 10.66
N ARG A 68 1.14 -25.42 9.45
CA ARG A 68 0.17 -24.78 8.54
C ARG A 68 -1.26 -24.79 9.10
N ALA A 69 -1.61 -25.76 9.91
CA ALA A 69 -2.93 -25.82 10.57
C ALA A 69 -3.10 -24.80 11.71
N ARG A 70 -2.05 -24.13 12.14
CA ARG A 70 -2.10 -23.12 13.24
C ARG A 70 -2.63 -21.78 12.72
N PRO A 71 -3.30 -20.97 13.54
CA PRO A 71 -3.89 -19.69 13.12
C PRO A 71 -2.91 -18.74 12.44
N ASN A 72 -1.64 -18.73 12.81
CA ASN A 72 -0.60 -17.86 12.19
C ASN A 72 0.48 -18.68 11.47
N GLY A 73 0.25 -19.95 11.26
CA GLY A 73 1.26 -20.88 10.74
C GLY A 73 1.53 -20.75 9.25
N ALA A 74 0.52 -20.32 8.48
CA ALA A 74 0.65 -20.15 7.04
C ALA A 74 1.73 -19.14 6.64
N GLY A 75 1.96 -18.12 7.46
CA GLY A 75 2.95 -17.06 7.19
C GLY A 75 4.37 -17.37 7.70
N ILE A 76 4.61 -18.53 8.34
CA ILE A 76 5.95 -18.90 8.82
C ILE A 76 6.72 -19.56 7.67
N PRO A 77 7.84 -18.99 7.17
CA PRO A 77 8.65 -19.65 6.17
C PRO A 77 9.21 -20.97 6.69
N PHE A 78 9.29 -21.96 5.80
CA PHE A 78 9.76 -23.29 6.14
C PHE A 78 10.83 -23.74 5.15
N LEU A 79 12.05 -23.95 5.63
CA LEU A 79 13.19 -24.40 4.86
C LEU A 79 13.48 -25.87 5.23
N PHE A 80 13.39 -26.78 4.27
CA PHE A 80 13.76 -28.17 4.49
C PHE A 80 15.25 -28.42 4.26
N LEU A 81 15.82 -29.25 5.13
CA LEU A 81 17.10 -29.91 4.92
C LEU A 81 16.82 -31.32 4.38
N SER A 82 17.35 -31.66 3.19
CA SER A 82 17.03 -32.91 2.50
C SER A 82 18.30 -33.58 1.98
N ALA A 83 18.32 -34.94 2.00
CA ALA A 83 19.36 -35.68 1.29
C ALA A 83 19.10 -35.65 -0.22
N ARG A 84 20.17 -35.61 -1.05
CA ARG A 84 20.05 -35.61 -2.54
C ARG A 84 19.30 -36.83 -3.10
N SER A 85 19.24 -37.92 -2.37
CA SER A 85 18.50 -39.15 -2.72
C SER A 85 16.97 -38.98 -2.67
N GLU A 86 16.47 -37.93 -2.05
CA GLU A 86 15.04 -37.72 -1.77
C GLU A 86 14.34 -36.76 -2.80
N GLN A 87 14.83 -36.70 -4.04
CA GLN A 87 14.23 -35.83 -5.07
C GLN A 87 12.73 -36.09 -5.30
N ALA A 88 12.22 -37.31 -5.06
CA ALA A 88 10.79 -37.60 -5.10
C ALA A 88 10.02 -36.92 -3.95
N ALA A 89 10.65 -36.68 -2.80
CA ALA A 89 10.05 -36.01 -1.67
C ALA A 89 9.86 -34.49 -1.92
N THR A 90 10.66 -33.88 -2.82
CA THR A 90 10.56 -32.47 -3.17
C THR A 90 9.23 -32.10 -3.84
N SER A 91 8.64 -33.01 -4.62
CA SER A 91 7.32 -32.80 -5.26
C SER A 91 6.20 -32.79 -4.21
N ARG A 92 6.24 -33.69 -3.23
CA ARG A 92 5.26 -33.74 -2.12
C ARG A 92 5.35 -32.50 -1.26
N ALA A 93 6.52 -32.03 -0.94
CA ALA A 93 6.71 -30.87 -0.10
C ALA A 93 6.27 -29.55 -0.77
N ARG A 94 6.45 -29.42 -2.10
CA ARG A 94 5.89 -28.27 -2.86
C ARG A 94 4.36 -28.26 -2.79
N SER A 95 3.70 -29.42 -2.91
CA SER A 95 2.25 -29.52 -2.77
C SER A 95 1.75 -29.20 -1.36
N LEU A 96 2.60 -29.35 -0.34
CA LEU A 96 2.31 -29.02 1.07
C LEU A 96 2.68 -27.58 1.45
N GLY A 97 3.18 -26.77 0.50
CA GLY A 97 3.51 -25.39 0.75
C GLY A 97 4.87 -25.17 1.44
N ALA A 98 5.83 -26.06 1.19
CA ALA A 98 7.21 -25.82 1.58
C ALA A 98 7.81 -24.69 0.73
N ASP A 99 8.52 -23.79 1.39
CA ASP A 99 9.04 -22.59 0.72
C ASP A 99 10.35 -22.84 -0.01
N ASP A 100 11.18 -23.80 0.44
CA ASP A 100 12.47 -24.16 -0.20
C ASP A 100 13.14 -25.39 0.41
N TYR A 101 14.27 -25.81 -0.24
CA TYR A 101 15.09 -26.95 0.16
C TYR A 101 16.57 -26.60 0.13
N LEU A 102 17.31 -27.12 1.12
CA LEU A 102 18.76 -27.14 1.13
C LEU A 102 19.24 -28.59 1.18
N PHE A 103 20.01 -28.99 0.18
CA PHE A 103 20.45 -30.37 0.07
C PHE A 103 21.70 -30.67 0.91
N LYS A 104 21.64 -31.69 1.73
CA LYS A 104 22.80 -32.21 2.49
C LYS A 104 23.74 -33.00 1.54
N PRO A 105 25.09 -32.88 1.65
CA PRO A 105 25.79 -31.92 2.48
C PRO A 105 25.77 -30.53 1.87
N PHE A 106 25.67 -29.48 2.70
CA PHE A 106 25.70 -28.08 2.30
C PHE A 106 26.85 -27.32 2.98
N ALA A 107 27.34 -26.29 2.38
CA ALA A 107 28.29 -25.39 3.00
C ALA A 107 27.57 -24.43 3.98
N PRO A 108 28.27 -23.93 5.02
CA PRO A 108 27.73 -22.95 5.95
C PRO A 108 27.11 -21.74 5.24
N GLU A 109 27.77 -21.26 4.19
CA GLU A 109 27.33 -20.12 3.37
C GLU A 109 26.00 -20.40 2.68
N ASP A 110 25.75 -21.63 2.22
CA ASP A 110 24.50 -22.01 1.54
C ASP A 110 23.31 -21.91 2.50
N LEU A 111 23.49 -22.33 3.75
CA LEU A 111 22.47 -22.19 4.80
C LEU A 111 22.17 -20.72 5.07
N LEU A 112 23.18 -19.87 5.22
CA LEU A 112 23.01 -18.44 5.46
C LEU A 112 22.29 -17.75 4.30
N VAL A 113 22.67 -18.08 3.06
CA VAL A 113 22.01 -17.53 1.85
C VAL A 113 20.53 -17.93 1.81
N ALA A 114 20.20 -19.21 2.05
CA ALA A 114 18.83 -19.70 2.06
C ALA A 114 18.00 -19.03 3.16
N VAL A 115 18.53 -18.96 4.38
CA VAL A 115 17.88 -18.30 5.53
C VAL A 115 17.59 -16.83 5.25
N ARG A 116 18.61 -16.07 4.80
CA ARG A 116 18.46 -14.64 4.46
C ARG A 116 17.42 -14.42 3.35
N ALA A 117 17.42 -15.25 2.31
CA ALA A 117 16.45 -15.16 1.23
C ALA A 117 15.01 -15.33 1.71
N LYS A 118 14.76 -16.33 2.60
CA LYS A 118 13.43 -16.58 3.15
C LYS A 118 12.94 -15.47 4.07
N LEU A 119 13.81 -15.00 4.97
CA LEU A 119 13.50 -13.90 5.87
C LEU A 119 13.20 -12.58 5.10
N ASN A 120 14.00 -12.28 4.08
CA ASN A 120 13.78 -11.10 3.23
C ASN A 120 12.45 -11.20 2.48
N ARG A 121 12.15 -12.38 1.90
CA ARG A 121 10.85 -12.60 1.21
C ARG A 121 9.68 -12.42 2.17
N ARG A 122 9.73 -13.01 3.37
CA ARG A 122 8.68 -12.83 4.39
C ARG A 122 8.50 -11.36 4.74
N ARG A 123 9.61 -10.64 4.99
CA ARG A 123 9.57 -9.20 5.32
C ARG A 123 8.94 -8.37 4.20
N ALA A 124 9.29 -8.67 2.94
CA ALA A 124 8.69 -7.99 1.79
C ALA A 124 7.19 -8.23 1.70
N LEU A 125 6.72 -9.47 1.89
CA LEU A 125 5.29 -9.81 1.91
C LEU A 125 4.55 -9.11 3.06
N GLN A 126 5.10 -9.11 4.28
CA GLN A 126 4.51 -8.42 5.42
C GLN A 126 4.40 -6.90 5.20
N LEU A 127 5.42 -6.28 4.59
CA LEU A 127 5.38 -4.86 4.23
C LEU A 127 4.28 -4.58 3.20
N LEU A 128 4.13 -5.47 2.21
CA LEU A 128 3.07 -5.36 1.20
C LEU A 128 1.68 -5.47 1.82
N ASP A 129 1.46 -6.48 2.68
CA ASP A 129 0.18 -6.68 3.38
C ASP A 129 -0.18 -5.47 4.26
N THR A 130 0.80 -4.94 5.00
CA THR A 130 0.62 -3.73 5.82
C THR A 130 0.26 -2.54 4.96
N ARG A 131 0.94 -2.37 3.82
CA ARG A 131 0.65 -1.29 2.87
C ARG A 131 -0.76 -1.39 2.29
N LEU A 132 -1.17 -2.59 1.88
CA LEU A 132 -2.53 -2.84 1.38
C LEU A 132 -3.59 -2.55 2.44
N ALA A 133 -3.37 -2.96 3.69
CA ALA A 133 -4.27 -2.66 4.80
C ALA A 133 -4.39 -1.16 5.06
N HIS A 134 -3.29 -0.40 4.99
CA HIS A 134 -3.30 1.06 5.12
C HIS A 134 -4.12 1.70 3.99
N VAL A 135 -3.90 1.32 2.72
CA VAL A 135 -4.66 1.85 1.58
C VAL A 135 -6.15 1.55 1.74
N GLN A 136 -6.52 0.32 2.14
CA GLN A 136 -7.92 -0.05 2.35
C GLN A 136 -8.57 0.77 3.47
N THR A 137 -7.86 1.00 4.57
CA THR A 137 -8.35 1.82 5.69
C THR A 137 -8.55 3.27 5.25
N VAL A 138 -7.58 3.84 4.55
CA VAL A 138 -7.68 5.21 4.00
C VAL A 138 -8.85 5.33 3.03
N ARG A 139 -9.04 4.35 2.14
CA ARG A 139 -10.16 4.31 1.21
C ARG A 139 -11.52 4.24 1.92
N MET A 140 -11.62 3.45 2.97
CA MET A 140 -12.84 3.39 3.80
C MET A 140 -13.15 4.75 4.42
N LEU A 141 -12.15 5.46 4.94
CA LEU A 141 -12.33 6.82 5.48
C LEU A 141 -12.74 7.82 4.40
N ALA A 142 -12.10 7.77 3.24
CA ALA A 142 -12.43 8.62 2.09
C ALA A 142 -13.90 8.43 1.65
N ASN A 143 -14.34 7.18 1.52
CA ASN A 143 -15.73 6.84 1.19
C ASN A 143 -16.72 7.31 2.27
N ALA A 144 -16.32 7.29 3.55
CA ALA A 144 -17.16 7.84 4.63
C ALA A 144 -17.30 9.37 4.55
N VAL A 145 -16.28 10.08 4.08
CA VAL A 145 -16.36 11.52 3.77
C VAL A 145 -17.29 11.76 2.59
N GLU A 146 -17.06 11.05 1.49
CA GLU A 146 -17.86 11.14 0.27
C GLU A 146 -19.35 10.87 0.53
N ALA A 147 -19.70 9.89 1.38
CA ALA A 147 -21.08 9.58 1.75
C ALA A 147 -21.84 10.72 2.47
N ARG A 148 -21.12 11.78 2.88
CA ARG A 148 -21.76 12.99 3.44
C ARG A 148 -22.27 13.94 2.36
N GLU A 149 -21.74 13.84 1.15
CA GLU A 149 -22.15 14.62 -0.03
C GLU A 149 -23.06 13.74 -0.90
N SER A 150 -24.25 14.22 -1.24
CA SER A 150 -25.27 13.41 -1.93
C SER A 150 -24.98 13.16 -3.42
N TYR A 151 -23.91 13.73 -3.98
CA TYR A 151 -23.66 13.78 -5.42
C TYR A 151 -22.24 13.39 -5.84
N THR A 152 -21.39 13.01 -4.92
CA THR A 152 -19.96 12.71 -5.18
C THR A 152 -19.65 11.23 -5.35
N ARG A 153 -20.67 10.35 -5.46
CA ARG A 153 -20.43 8.90 -5.54
C ARG A 153 -19.39 8.53 -6.60
N GLY A 154 -18.30 7.88 -6.17
CA GLY A 154 -17.18 7.43 -7.00
C GLY A 154 -16.24 8.56 -7.41
N HIS A 155 -16.38 9.77 -6.86
CA HIS A 155 -15.46 10.88 -7.10
C HIS A 155 -14.06 10.56 -6.60
N VAL A 156 -13.96 10.06 -5.38
CA VAL A 156 -12.67 9.75 -4.73
C VAL A 156 -11.87 8.75 -5.56
N GLU A 157 -12.50 7.68 -6.03
CA GLU A 157 -11.86 6.67 -6.87
C GLU A 157 -11.42 7.22 -8.22
N ARG A 158 -12.23 8.05 -8.86
CA ARG A 158 -11.88 8.66 -10.16
C ARG A 158 -10.73 9.65 -10.02
N VAL A 159 -10.77 10.53 -9.03
CA VAL A 159 -9.68 11.48 -8.74
C VAL A 159 -8.39 10.74 -8.44
N GLN A 160 -8.43 9.66 -7.64
CA GLN A 160 -7.28 8.79 -7.39
C GLN A 160 -6.70 8.23 -8.69
N GLN A 161 -7.55 7.69 -9.57
CA GLN A 161 -7.10 7.09 -10.83
C GLN A 161 -6.46 8.13 -11.76
N TYR A 162 -7.09 9.30 -11.94
CA TYR A 162 -6.52 10.38 -12.76
C TYR A 162 -5.22 10.92 -12.17
N ALA A 163 -5.14 11.07 -10.84
CA ALA A 163 -3.95 11.53 -10.15
C ALA A 163 -2.78 10.58 -10.37
N LEU A 164 -3.00 9.26 -10.22
CA LEU A 164 -1.97 8.25 -10.45
C LEU A 164 -1.54 8.16 -11.93
N GLN A 165 -2.46 8.32 -12.87
CA GLN A 165 -2.13 8.37 -14.29
C GLN A 165 -1.23 9.56 -14.61
N LEU A 166 -1.58 10.76 -14.14
CA LEU A 166 -0.80 11.96 -14.34
C LEU A 166 0.58 11.87 -13.64
N ALA A 167 0.61 11.40 -12.39
CA ALA A 167 1.86 11.23 -11.64
C ALA A 167 2.83 10.24 -12.33
N ARG A 168 2.33 9.12 -12.87
CA ARG A 168 3.15 8.17 -13.66
C ARG A 168 3.70 8.81 -14.92
N ALA A 169 2.90 9.56 -15.65
CA ALA A 169 3.32 10.25 -16.87
C ALA A 169 4.35 11.35 -16.57
N LEU A 170 4.31 11.94 -15.38
CA LEU A 170 5.31 12.89 -14.87
C LEU A 170 6.58 12.21 -14.33
N GLY A 171 6.68 10.87 -14.37
CA GLY A 171 7.85 10.11 -13.96
C GLY A 171 8.04 10.02 -12.44
N TRP A 172 6.96 10.08 -11.65
CA TRP A 172 7.07 9.96 -10.20
C TRP A 172 7.42 8.53 -9.80
N ASP A 173 8.28 8.39 -8.79
CA ASP A 173 8.72 7.09 -8.26
C ASP A 173 7.63 6.39 -7.44
N ALA A 174 7.90 5.16 -7.01
CA ALA A 174 6.94 4.32 -6.29
C ALA A 174 6.50 4.91 -4.94
N GLU A 175 7.37 5.65 -4.25
CA GLU A 175 7.04 6.31 -2.99
C GLU A 175 6.13 7.51 -3.23
N ALA A 176 6.47 8.37 -4.18
CA ALA A 176 5.65 9.50 -4.59
C ALA A 176 4.27 9.05 -5.12
N LEU A 177 4.18 7.91 -5.84
CA LEU A 177 2.92 7.33 -6.29
C LEU A 177 2.04 6.87 -5.13
N LEU A 178 2.62 6.27 -4.08
CA LEU A 178 1.88 5.90 -2.87
C LEU A 178 1.32 7.12 -2.15
N LEU A 179 2.13 8.17 -2.00
CA LEU A 179 1.71 9.41 -1.38
C LEU A 179 0.65 10.13 -2.22
N CYS A 180 0.74 10.04 -3.56
CA CYS A 180 -0.28 10.52 -4.47
C CYS A 180 -1.61 9.78 -4.28
N GLU A 181 -1.57 8.46 -4.11
CA GLU A 181 -2.75 7.67 -3.81
C GLU A 181 -3.43 8.14 -2.52
N PHE A 182 -2.67 8.25 -1.42
CA PHE A 182 -3.22 8.74 -0.15
C PHE A 182 -3.73 10.19 -0.25
N GLY A 183 -2.98 11.06 -0.91
CA GLY A 183 -3.36 12.46 -1.09
C GLY A 183 -4.66 12.61 -1.87
N ALA A 184 -4.80 11.87 -2.98
CA ALA A 184 -6.01 11.89 -3.79
C ALA A 184 -7.24 11.34 -3.04
N LEU A 185 -7.06 10.25 -2.26
CA LEU A 185 -8.13 9.70 -1.42
C LEU A 185 -8.56 10.66 -0.31
N LEU A 186 -7.63 11.38 0.30
CA LEU A 186 -7.86 12.16 1.52
C LEU A 186 -7.96 13.68 1.29
N HIS A 187 -7.88 14.18 0.05
CA HIS A 187 -7.82 15.63 -0.21
C HIS A 187 -8.95 16.40 0.47
N ASP A 188 -10.11 15.81 0.52
CA ASP A 188 -11.35 16.37 1.07
C ASP A 188 -11.66 15.92 2.52
N VAL A 189 -10.74 15.22 3.21
CA VAL A 189 -10.98 14.66 4.56
C VAL A 189 -11.43 15.72 5.57
N GLY A 190 -10.95 16.95 5.46
CA GLY A 190 -11.35 18.06 6.31
C GLY A 190 -12.82 18.46 6.20
N LYS A 191 -13.53 18.06 5.14
CA LYS A 191 -14.98 18.25 5.02
C LYS A 191 -15.79 17.49 6.09
N LEU A 192 -15.16 16.58 6.83
CA LEU A 192 -15.77 15.95 8.01
C LEU A 192 -16.27 16.96 9.03
N THR A 193 -15.64 18.12 9.16
CA THR A 193 -16.03 19.17 10.11
C THR A 193 -17.08 20.13 9.54
N VAL A 194 -17.33 20.10 8.24
CA VAL A 194 -18.30 20.97 7.60
C VAL A 194 -19.72 20.44 7.83
N PRO A 195 -20.70 21.27 8.25
CA PRO A 195 -22.08 20.83 8.42
C PRO A 195 -22.69 20.30 7.11
N ARG A 196 -23.44 19.20 7.21
CA ARG A 196 -24.12 18.60 6.05
C ARG A 196 -25.07 19.57 5.33
N SER A 197 -25.69 20.50 6.07
CA SER A 197 -26.55 21.54 5.53
C SER A 197 -25.81 22.50 4.58
N ILE A 198 -24.50 22.69 4.77
CA ILE A 198 -23.65 23.49 3.89
C ILE A 198 -23.22 22.64 2.69
N LEU A 199 -22.70 21.42 2.93
CA LEU A 199 -22.24 20.54 1.87
C LEU A 199 -23.31 20.22 0.83
N ASN A 200 -24.56 19.98 1.28
CA ASN A 200 -25.68 19.62 0.42
C ASN A 200 -26.65 20.77 0.11
N LYS A 201 -26.21 22.02 0.35
CA LYS A 201 -27.05 23.19 0.11
C LYS A 201 -27.34 23.38 -1.38
N ARG A 202 -28.63 23.47 -1.73
CA ARG A 202 -29.08 23.65 -3.13
C ARG A 202 -29.09 25.11 -3.64
N ARG A 203 -28.71 26.06 -2.80
CA ARG A 203 -28.63 27.48 -3.11
C ARG A 203 -27.17 27.95 -3.00
N PRO A 204 -26.77 29.06 -3.59
CA PRO A 204 -25.44 29.63 -3.38
C PRO A 204 -25.10 29.75 -1.90
N LEU A 205 -23.86 29.45 -1.57
CA LEU A 205 -23.35 29.61 -0.21
C LEU A 205 -23.27 31.10 0.14
N THR A 206 -23.60 31.45 1.37
CA THR A 206 -23.30 32.77 1.93
C THR A 206 -21.79 32.92 2.14
N TYR A 207 -21.32 34.14 2.36
CA TYR A 207 -19.92 34.41 2.65
C TYR A 207 -19.41 33.58 3.86
N MET A 208 -20.17 33.52 4.95
CA MET A 208 -19.79 32.74 6.15
C MET A 208 -19.74 31.24 5.89
N GLU A 209 -20.64 30.69 5.07
CA GLU A 209 -20.64 29.29 4.68
C GLU A 209 -19.46 28.95 3.77
N TRP A 210 -19.08 29.87 2.87
CA TRP A 210 -17.89 29.76 2.06
C TRP A 210 -16.62 29.76 2.90
N GLU A 211 -16.51 30.64 3.90
CA GLU A 211 -15.38 30.68 4.82
C GLU A 211 -15.25 29.36 5.63
N LEU A 212 -16.38 28.76 6.03
CA LEU A 212 -16.37 27.45 6.69
C LEU A 212 -15.91 26.34 5.74
N LEU A 213 -16.40 26.34 4.49
CA LEU A 213 -16.00 25.33 3.51
C LEU A 213 -14.52 25.45 3.16
N ARG A 214 -14.00 26.66 2.96
CA ARG A 214 -12.61 26.92 2.61
C ARG A 214 -11.59 26.49 3.67
N ARG A 215 -12.02 26.20 4.89
CA ARG A 215 -11.16 25.71 5.97
C ARG A 215 -10.83 24.22 5.84
N HIS A 216 -11.54 23.46 5.00
CA HIS A 216 -11.33 22.01 4.94
C HIS A 216 -9.89 21.60 4.56
N PRO A 217 -9.11 22.30 3.72
CA PRO A 217 -7.73 21.90 3.46
C PRO A 217 -6.86 22.00 4.71
N GLU A 218 -7.00 23.09 5.47
CA GLU A 218 -6.26 23.30 6.71
C GLU A 218 -6.70 22.32 7.80
N THR A 219 -8.00 22.07 7.92
CA THR A 219 -8.53 21.05 8.83
C THR A 219 -8.06 19.66 8.46
N GLY A 220 -8.03 19.33 7.15
CA GLY A 220 -7.49 18.07 6.66
C GLY A 220 -6.00 17.91 6.99
N ARG A 221 -5.19 18.95 6.81
CA ARG A 221 -3.79 19.00 7.25
C ARG A 221 -3.65 18.61 8.74
N GLN A 222 -4.42 19.29 9.62
CA GLN A 222 -4.40 19.05 11.06
C GLN A 222 -4.77 17.61 11.41
N MET A 223 -5.73 17.00 10.71
CA MET A 223 -6.12 15.60 10.90
C MET A 223 -4.99 14.62 10.54
N LEU A 224 -4.17 14.93 9.53
CA LEU A 224 -3.11 14.05 9.05
C LEU A 224 -1.79 14.22 9.79
N GLU A 225 -1.52 15.36 10.43
CA GLU A 225 -0.24 15.64 11.10
C GLU A 225 0.12 14.62 12.18
N GLY A 226 -0.87 14.05 12.87
CA GLY A 226 -0.69 13.03 13.90
C GLY A 226 -0.41 11.62 13.38
N VAL A 227 -0.41 11.40 12.05
CA VAL A 227 -0.30 10.09 11.43
C VAL A 227 0.95 10.04 10.54
N ASP A 228 2.04 9.50 11.06
CA ASP A 228 3.37 9.58 10.43
C ASP A 228 3.40 9.14 8.96
N HIS A 229 2.78 8.02 8.62
CA HIS A 229 2.76 7.50 7.25
C HIS A 229 1.88 8.30 6.27
N LEU A 230 1.07 9.26 6.76
CA LEU A 230 0.24 10.15 5.95
C LEU A 230 0.80 11.58 5.85
N ARG A 231 1.87 11.92 6.55
CA ARG A 231 2.48 13.26 6.49
C ARG A 231 2.83 13.70 5.08
N GLY A 232 3.36 12.79 4.26
CA GLY A 232 3.67 13.07 2.86
C GLY A 232 2.46 13.33 1.97
N ALA A 233 1.24 13.01 2.42
CA ALA A 233 0.00 13.32 1.72
C ALA A 233 -0.52 14.75 2.02
N ILE A 234 0.00 15.42 3.05
CA ILE A 234 -0.44 16.76 3.46
C ILE A 234 -0.37 17.79 2.33
N PRO A 235 0.68 17.86 1.49
CA PRO A 235 0.73 18.83 0.39
C PRO A 235 -0.44 18.70 -0.59
N TYR A 236 -0.93 17.49 -0.84
CA TYR A 236 -2.14 17.27 -1.66
C TYR A 236 -3.37 17.87 -1.00
N VAL A 237 -3.58 17.57 0.28
CA VAL A 237 -4.76 17.98 1.06
C VAL A 237 -4.79 19.49 1.25
N LEU A 238 -3.64 20.10 1.56
CA LEU A 238 -3.56 21.52 1.90
C LEU A 238 -3.64 22.42 0.67
N HIS A 239 -3.05 21.98 -0.47
CA HIS A 239 -2.81 22.89 -1.60
C HIS A 239 -3.62 22.60 -2.86
N HIS A 240 -4.58 21.65 -2.87
CA HIS A 240 -5.36 21.32 -4.06
C HIS A 240 -6.31 22.45 -4.52
N HIS A 241 -6.55 23.45 -3.69
CA HIS A 241 -7.32 24.65 -4.05
C HIS A 241 -6.45 25.88 -4.28
N GLU A 242 -5.12 25.75 -4.28
CA GLU A 242 -4.25 26.81 -4.76
C GLU A 242 -4.40 26.98 -6.28
N ARG A 243 -4.20 28.19 -6.76
CA ARG A 243 -4.30 28.53 -8.17
C ARG A 243 -2.96 29.05 -8.65
N TRP A 244 -2.54 28.66 -9.83
CA TRP A 244 -1.26 29.04 -10.41
C TRP A 244 -0.96 30.54 -10.34
N ASN A 245 -1.98 31.38 -10.51
CA ASN A 245 -1.87 32.83 -10.46
C ASN A 245 -1.92 33.43 -9.03
N GLY A 246 -1.90 32.63 -7.97
CA GLY A 246 -1.91 33.08 -6.58
C GLY A 246 -3.28 33.54 -6.04
N THR A 247 -4.37 33.34 -6.78
CA THR A 247 -5.73 33.70 -6.31
C THR A 247 -6.43 32.56 -5.56
N GLY A 248 -5.72 31.45 -5.28
CA GLY A 248 -6.21 30.29 -4.58
C GLY A 248 -6.28 30.44 -3.07
N TYR A 249 -6.43 29.31 -2.38
CA TYR A 249 -6.44 29.24 -0.92
C TYR A 249 -5.88 27.87 -0.46
N PRO A 250 -5.42 27.71 0.81
CA PRO A 250 -5.43 28.69 1.87
C PRO A 250 -4.21 29.65 1.86
N GLY A 251 -3.07 29.23 1.26
CA GLY A 251 -1.79 29.95 1.33
C GLY A 251 -1.63 31.08 0.32
N ARG A 252 -2.46 31.13 -0.73
CA ARG A 252 -2.34 32.02 -1.88
C ARG A 252 -0.97 31.95 -2.55
N LEU A 253 -0.45 30.73 -2.62
CA LEU A 253 0.80 30.44 -3.28
C LEU A 253 0.65 30.58 -4.80
N ALA A 254 1.72 30.99 -5.51
CA ALA A 254 1.69 31.20 -6.94
C ALA A 254 2.76 30.38 -7.65
N GLY A 255 2.47 29.95 -8.86
CA GLY A 255 3.44 29.28 -9.73
C GLY A 255 4.05 28.05 -9.07
N GLN A 256 5.39 27.98 -9.07
CA GLN A 256 6.16 26.86 -8.52
C GLN A 256 6.24 26.86 -6.99
N ASP A 257 5.84 27.92 -6.30
CA ASP A 257 5.74 27.94 -4.85
C ASP A 257 4.61 27.01 -4.36
N ILE A 258 3.64 26.70 -5.21
CA ILE A 258 2.64 25.66 -4.94
C ILE A 258 3.34 24.29 -5.02
N PRO A 259 3.29 23.44 -3.98
CA PRO A 259 3.80 22.08 -4.05
C PRO A 259 3.25 21.33 -5.29
N ARG A 260 4.12 20.56 -5.96
CA ARG A 260 3.73 19.82 -7.18
C ARG A 260 2.53 18.90 -6.95
N GLU A 261 2.37 18.39 -5.75
CA GLU A 261 1.28 17.56 -5.27
C GLU A 261 -0.08 18.29 -5.36
N GLY A 262 -0.14 19.52 -4.88
CA GLY A 262 -1.32 20.38 -4.95
C GLY A 262 -1.64 20.78 -6.39
N ARG A 263 -0.60 21.12 -7.19
CA ARG A 263 -0.77 21.46 -8.61
C ARG A 263 -1.36 20.32 -9.43
N LEU A 264 -0.88 19.08 -9.19
CA LEU A 264 -1.40 17.89 -9.83
C LEU A 264 -2.87 17.68 -9.47
N LEU A 265 -3.18 17.72 -8.18
CA LEU A 265 -4.52 17.40 -7.68
C LEU A 265 -5.55 18.43 -8.11
N ALA A 266 -5.18 19.71 -8.19
CA ALA A 266 -6.04 20.77 -8.69
C ALA A 266 -6.58 20.49 -10.11
N ILE A 267 -5.76 19.94 -11.01
CA ILE A 267 -6.14 19.59 -12.37
C ILE A 267 -7.16 18.44 -12.38
N VAL A 268 -6.83 17.34 -11.67
CA VAL A 268 -7.65 16.12 -11.74
C VAL A 268 -8.98 16.26 -11.00
N ASP A 269 -9.02 17.00 -9.89
CA ASP A 269 -10.25 17.32 -9.18
C ASP A 269 -11.16 18.20 -10.04
N ALA A 270 -10.62 19.25 -10.67
CA ALA A 270 -11.38 20.09 -11.58
C ALA A 270 -11.90 19.30 -12.79
N TYR A 271 -11.12 18.38 -13.35
CA TYR A 271 -11.54 17.52 -14.45
C TYR A 271 -12.70 16.60 -14.03
N ASP A 272 -12.61 15.90 -12.90
CA ASP A 272 -13.69 15.08 -12.38
C ASP A 272 -14.94 15.93 -12.10
N ALA A 273 -14.75 17.10 -11.50
CA ALA A 273 -15.84 18.02 -11.26
C ALA A 273 -16.56 18.46 -12.54
N MET A 274 -15.86 18.61 -13.66
CA MET A 274 -16.44 19.00 -14.95
C MET A 274 -17.13 17.84 -15.67
N THR A 275 -16.58 16.64 -15.59
CA THR A 275 -17.02 15.47 -16.34
C THR A 275 -18.04 14.59 -15.60
N THR A 276 -18.45 14.98 -14.39
CA THR A 276 -19.48 14.28 -13.60
C THR A 276 -20.73 15.14 -13.39
N ASN A 277 -21.89 14.46 -13.29
CA ASN A 277 -23.16 15.14 -12.98
C ASN A 277 -23.12 15.69 -11.55
N ARG A 278 -23.49 16.96 -11.39
CA ARG A 278 -23.71 17.61 -10.10
C ARG A 278 -25.17 18.09 -9.98
N PRO A 279 -25.71 18.31 -8.78
CA PRO A 279 -27.12 18.69 -8.59
C PRO A 279 -27.58 19.91 -9.40
N TYR A 280 -26.63 20.72 -9.82
CA TYR A 280 -26.91 22.00 -10.53
C TYR A 280 -26.34 22.04 -11.95
N ARG A 281 -25.62 20.99 -12.39
CA ARG A 281 -24.94 20.98 -13.67
C ARG A 281 -24.78 19.56 -14.19
N LEU A 282 -25.19 19.34 -15.44
CA LEU A 282 -24.88 18.10 -16.16
C LEU A 282 -23.38 17.99 -16.44
N ALA A 283 -22.92 16.75 -16.58
CA ALA A 283 -21.55 16.46 -16.97
C ALA A 283 -21.22 17.13 -18.31
N MET A 284 -20.04 17.71 -18.36
CA MET A 284 -19.48 18.27 -19.58
C MET A 284 -18.85 17.15 -20.42
N PRO A 285 -18.96 17.16 -21.76
CA PRO A 285 -18.20 16.25 -22.62
C PRO A 285 -16.71 16.37 -22.35
N VAL A 286 -15.99 15.23 -22.44
CA VAL A 286 -14.55 15.16 -22.14
C VAL A 286 -13.75 16.21 -22.92
N GLU A 287 -14.01 16.35 -24.21
CA GLU A 287 -13.33 17.33 -25.10
C GLU A 287 -13.51 18.76 -24.58
N GLN A 288 -14.72 19.12 -24.16
CA GLN A 288 -14.98 20.45 -23.61
C GLN A 288 -14.29 20.68 -22.26
N ALA A 289 -14.22 19.63 -21.42
CA ALA A 289 -13.51 19.71 -20.14
C ALA A 289 -12.00 19.89 -20.36
N LEU A 290 -11.41 19.18 -21.32
CA LEU A 290 -10.00 19.35 -21.67
C LEU A 290 -9.70 20.72 -22.26
N ASP A 291 -10.61 21.26 -23.08
CA ASP A 291 -10.49 22.63 -23.61
C ASP A 291 -10.58 23.68 -22.49
N GLU A 292 -11.44 23.46 -21.49
CA GLU A 292 -11.51 24.37 -20.33
C GLU A 292 -10.22 24.30 -19.50
N ILE A 293 -9.68 23.09 -19.24
CA ILE A 293 -8.38 22.94 -18.56
C ILE A 293 -7.27 23.66 -19.34
N ARG A 294 -7.25 23.55 -20.68
CA ARG A 294 -6.28 24.26 -21.53
C ARG A 294 -6.42 25.78 -21.40
N LYS A 295 -7.63 26.30 -21.40
CA LYS A 295 -7.90 27.76 -21.22
C LYS A 295 -7.44 28.24 -19.83
N GLN A 296 -7.51 27.41 -18.82
CA GLN A 296 -7.11 27.76 -17.45
C GLN A 296 -5.62 27.50 -17.17
N SER A 297 -4.85 27.03 -18.17
CA SER A 297 -3.40 26.88 -18.09
C SER A 297 -2.73 28.24 -17.81
N GLY A 298 -1.83 28.29 -16.85
CA GLY A 298 -1.17 29.52 -16.39
C GLY A 298 -2.05 30.46 -15.54
N ILE A 299 -3.34 30.14 -15.37
CA ILE A 299 -4.28 30.89 -14.54
C ILE A 299 -4.63 30.08 -13.28
N GLN A 300 -5.29 28.97 -13.47
CA GLN A 300 -5.64 28.05 -12.38
C GLN A 300 -4.62 26.92 -12.26
N PHE A 301 -4.14 26.38 -13.36
CA PHE A 301 -3.37 25.16 -13.45
C PHE A 301 -1.94 25.40 -13.91
N ASP A 302 -1.04 24.51 -13.46
CA ASP A 302 0.36 24.45 -13.92
C ASP A 302 0.41 24.13 -15.42
N PRO A 303 1.00 25.01 -16.26
CA PRO A 303 1.06 24.79 -17.71
C PRO A 303 1.75 23.50 -18.12
N ALA A 304 2.85 23.13 -17.44
CA ALA A 304 3.60 21.92 -17.78
C ALA A 304 2.79 20.65 -17.47
N MET A 305 2.07 20.63 -16.35
CA MET A 305 1.22 19.49 -15.98
C MET A 305 -0.05 19.41 -16.86
N VAL A 306 -0.60 20.54 -17.29
CA VAL A 306 -1.73 20.60 -18.23
C VAL A 306 -1.38 19.94 -19.56
N GLU A 307 -0.21 20.22 -20.13
CA GLU A 307 0.25 19.60 -21.37
C GLU A 307 0.29 18.08 -21.26
N VAL A 308 0.89 17.55 -20.18
CA VAL A 308 0.95 16.11 -19.93
C VAL A 308 -0.45 15.52 -19.74
N PHE A 309 -1.31 16.18 -18.95
CA PHE A 309 -2.67 15.71 -18.70
C PHE A 309 -3.53 15.60 -19.95
N ILE A 310 -3.44 16.59 -20.85
CA ILE A 310 -4.19 16.59 -22.11
C ILE A 310 -3.70 15.45 -23.02
N GLN A 311 -2.38 15.18 -23.07
CA GLN A 311 -1.82 14.10 -23.87
C GLN A 311 -2.25 12.71 -23.40
N LEU A 312 -2.55 12.54 -22.11
CA LEU A 312 -3.06 11.28 -21.55
C LEU A 312 -4.45 10.91 -22.04
N GLN A 313 -5.23 11.85 -22.57
CA GLN A 313 -6.63 11.66 -22.96
C GLN A 313 -7.41 10.89 -21.88
N PRO A 314 -7.55 11.43 -20.66
CA PRO A 314 -8.16 10.70 -19.56
C PRO A 314 -9.55 10.22 -19.95
N LEU A 315 -9.83 8.95 -19.70
CA LEU A 315 -11.09 8.30 -20.10
C LEU A 315 -12.29 8.96 -19.43
N SER A 316 -13.44 8.92 -20.12
CA SER A 316 -14.71 9.32 -19.52
C SER A 316 -15.00 8.52 -18.24
N PRO A 317 -15.67 9.11 -17.24
CA PRO A 317 -15.96 8.47 -15.96
C PRO A 317 -16.68 7.10 -16.02
N GLY A 318 -17.32 6.77 -17.14
CA GLY A 318 -17.97 5.48 -17.37
C GLY A 318 -17.13 4.42 -18.08
N ALA A 319 -15.93 4.77 -18.57
CA ALA A 319 -15.05 3.87 -19.33
C ALA A 319 -13.88 3.33 -18.54
N LEU A 320 -13.76 3.65 -17.25
CA LEU A 320 -12.69 3.16 -16.39
C LEU A 320 -12.97 1.70 -16.02
N PRO A 321 -12.06 0.75 -16.31
CA PRO A 321 -12.21 -0.62 -15.87
C PRO A 321 -12.13 -0.66 -14.33
N VAL A 322 -13.23 -1.09 -13.71
CA VAL A 322 -13.32 -1.36 -12.27
C VAL A 322 -12.63 -2.69 -12.00
N LYS A 323 -11.30 -2.80 -12.10
CA LYS A 323 -10.53 -3.91 -11.51
C LYS A 323 -9.07 -3.53 -11.32
N LEU A 324 -8.65 -3.46 -10.07
CA LEU A 324 -7.25 -3.41 -9.63
C LEU A 324 -6.54 -4.77 -9.71
N ASP A 325 -7.16 -5.80 -10.28
CA ASP A 325 -6.66 -7.19 -10.28
C ASP A 325 -5.72 -7.53 -11.45
N ASP A 326 -5.46 -6.60 -12.36
CA ASP A 326 -4.66 -6.86 -13.57
C ASP A 326 -3.30 -6.14 -13.59
N VAL A 327 -2.66 -5.95 -12.45
CA VAL A 327 -1.25 -5.52 -12.42
C VAL A 327 -0.39 -6.77 -12.29
N PRO A 328 0.38 -7.20 -13.31
CA PRO A 328 1.37 -8.25 -13.15
C PRO A 328 2.44 -7.78 -12.17
N LEU A 329 2.74 -8.63 -11.20
CA LEU A 329 3.82 -8.52 -10.20
C LEU A 329 5.20 -8.55 -10.85
#